data_d82e348ae9fc5ca88d424d13ac10eef6
#
_entry.id   d82e348ae9fc5ca88d424d13ac10eef6
#
_cell.length_a   1.000
_cell.length_b   1.000
_cell.length_c   1.000
_cell.angle_alpha   90.00
_cell.angle_beta   90.00
_cell.angle_gamma   90.00
#
_symmetry.space_group_name_H-M   'P 1'
#
loop_
_entity.id
_entity.type
_entity.pdbx_description
1 polymer ?
#
loop_
_entity_poly.entity_id
_entity_poly.type
_entity_poly.pdbx_seq_one_letter_code
_entity_poly.pdbx_strand_id
1 'polypeptide(L)'
;MLIETSLIRILKDDDNEKIMALCLLALLTVSVVFAKGLGEKSNAAGSGISCRLLTDATGIDDKSFNAAAWRGILDFYGDTWNNTKQRGILYDVVTAQTQDMYVPNLRQATDEGYDLIVATGFSLADALEEVAADNPNQKYLIVDVDWLDAPNVMQAAYAEHEGSFLVGAAAALKAQADGIENPRFGFIGGVPGAVITKFEVGYVQGILSIIPNAQIVDYYVNSWGEPALAKTQAKNWYDSGVYAIYSAAGGSGNGTIAQAKEYRAAGRNVWAIGVDSDQHEEGLYNNRDSAVLTSMIKRVETSLVYALNAVKNGTFRGEIMTFDLKADGVSYSTSNPALGKSITDRLEAIKKDIISGKIKVAASNAEARKIPGFPQNLKAIDD
;
A
#
# COMPACT_ATOMS: atom_id res chain seq x y z
N MET A 1 -16.93 -64.37 -49.93
CA MET A 1 -18.34 -64.08 -50.07
C MET A 1 -19.16 -64.57 -48.87
N LEU A 2 -18.58 -64.54 -47.65
CA LEU A 2 -19.24 -64.90 -46.40
C LEU A 2 -18.98 -63.93 -45.26
N ILE A 3 -18.22 -62.82 -45.50
CA ILE A 3 -17.89 -61.78 -44.51
C ILE A 3 -18.68 -60.48 -44.74
N GLU A 4 -19.15 -60.23 -45.97
CA GLU A 4 -19.92 -58.99 -46.27
C GLU A 4 -21.40 -59.10 -45.88
N THR A 5 -21.95 -60.27 -45.66
CA THR A 5 -23.37 -60.44 -45.26
C THR A 5 -23.56 -60.29 -43.71
N SER A 6 -22.50 -60.32 -42.93
CA SER A 6 -22.60 -60.17 -41.48
C SER A 6 -22.56 -58.70 -41.05
N LEU A 7 -21.92 -57.83 -41.81
CA LEU A 7 -21.79 -56.39 -41.43
C LEU A 7 -23.09 -55.59 -41.72
N ILE A 8 -23.86 -56.02 -42.72
CA ILE A 8 -25.13 -55.36 -43.11
C ILE A 8 -26.27 -55.69 -42.13
N ARG A 9 -26.16 -56.81 -41.38
CA ARG A 9 -27.18 -57.22 -40.41
C ARG A 9 -27.04 -56.51 -39.05
N ILE A 10 -25.85 -55.97 -38.71
CA ILE A 10 -25.61 -55.26 -37.48
C ILE A 10 -26.11 -53.80 -37.52
N LEU A 11 -26.33 -53.27 -38.72
CA LEU A 11 -26.76 -51.85 -38.90
C LEU A 11 -28.31 -51.74 -39.06
N LYS A 12 -29.07 -52.78 -38.79
CA LYS A 12 -30.55 -52.77 -38.89
C LYS A 12 -31.25 -53.05 -37.57
N ASP A 13 -30.59 -53.10 -36.46
CA ASP A 13 -31.23 -53.24 -35.16
C ASP A 13 -31.56 -51.86 -34.58
N ASP A 14 -32.86 -51.59 -34.47
CA ASP A 14 -33.45 -50.32 -33.95
C ASP A 14 -32.94 -49.95 -32.60
N ASP A 15 -32.37 -50.89 -31.82
CA ASP A 15 -31.79 -50.65 -30.49
C ASP A 15 -30.38 -50.08 -30.56
N ASN A 16 -29.61 -50.31 -31.61
CA ASN A 16 -28.28 -49.74 -31.80
C ASN A 16 -28.34 -48.24 -32.22
N GLU A 17 -29.35 -47.84 -32.99
CA GLU A 17 -29.60 -46.43 -33.29
C GLU A 17 -30.00 -45.66 -32.03
N LYS A 18 -30.78 -46.26 -31.14
CA LYS A 18 -31.16 -45.68 -29.86
C LYS A 18 -29.95 -45.57 -28.92
N ILE A 19 -29.06 -46.53 -28.88
CA ILE A 19 -27.83 -46.52 -28.08
C ILE A 19 -26.85 -45.47 -28.65
N MET A 20 -26.73 -45.36 -29.97
CA MET A 20 -25.88 -44.35 -30.60
C MET A 20 -26.43 -42.93 -30.41
N ALA A 21 -27.75 -42.75 -30.47
CA ALA A 21 -28.41 -41.50 -30.15
C ALA A 21 -28.29 -41.13 -28.67
N LEU A 22 -28.35 -42.10 -27.75
CA LEU A 22 -28.11 -41.89 -26.31
C LEU A 22 -26.64 -41.52 -26.02
N CYS A 23 -25.67 -42.16 -26.68
CA CYS A 23 -24.26 -41.80 -26.55
C CYS A 23 -23.91 -40.42 -27.13
N LEU A 24 -24.54 -40.01 -28.24
CA LEU A 24 -24.42 -38.67 -28.79
C LEU A 24 -25.08 -37.61 -27.90
N LEU A 25 -26.23 -37.93 -27.30
CA LEU A 25 -26.88 -37.03 -26.34
C LEU A 25 -26.10 -36.94 -25.05
N ALA A 26 -25.47 -38.01 -24.57
CA ALA A 26 -24.58 -38.00 -23.39
C ALA A 26 -23.28 -37.24 -23.67
N LEU A 27 -22.71 -37.31 -24.88
CA LEU A 27 -21.53 -36.50 -25.26
C LEU A 27 -21.88 -35.02 -25.43
N LEU A 28 -23.07 -34.67 -25.89
CA LEU A 28 -23.53 -33.26 -25.95
C LEU A 28 -23.83 -32.69 -24.56
N THR A 29 -24.36 -33.50 -23.64
CA THR A 29 -24.59 -33.04 -22.25
C THR A 29 -23.29 -32.89 -21.45
N VAL A 30 -22.28 -33.73 -21.69
CA VAL A 30 -20.96 -33.60 -21.07
C VAL A 30 -20.21 -32.36 -21.61
N SER A 31 -20.35 -32.04 -22.90
CA SER A 31 -19.75 -30.84 -23.49
C SER A 31 -20.39 -29.53 -22.96
N VAL A 32 -21.69 -29.55 -22.65
CA VAL A 32 -22.39 -28.40 -22.05
C VAL A 32 -22.06 -28.22 -20.55
N VAL A 33 -21.72 -29.31 -19.84
CA VAL A 33 -21.31 -29.24 -18.43
C VAL A 33 -19.85 -28.76 -18.30
N PHE A 34 -18.96 -29.09 -19.25
CA PHE A 34 -17.57 -28.56 -19.25
C PHE A 34 -17.47 -27.11 -19.77
N ALA A 35 -18.44 -26.65 -20.60
CA ALA A 35 -18.48 -25.24 -21.04
C ALA A 35 -19.12 -24.31 -20.01
N LYS A 36 -19.79 -24.81 -18.96
CA LYS A 36 -20.31 -24.02 -17.83
C LYS A 36 -19.37 -23.92 -16.64
N GLY A 37 -18.19 -24.50 -16.72
CA GLY A 37 -17.17 -24.46 -15.69
C GLY A 37 -16.16 -23.30 -15.80
N LEU A 38 -16.27 -22.46 -16.83
CA LEU A 38 -15.41 -21.30 -17.02
C LEU A 38 -16.31 -20.05 -17.10
N GLY A 39 -16.49 -19.38 -15.94
CA GLY A 39 -16.76 -17.94 -15.91
C GLY A 39 -18.18 -17.45 -16.08
N GLU A 40 -19.21 -18.10 -15.55
CA GLU A 40 -20.37 -17.35 -15.06
C GLU A 40 -20.25 -17.25 -13.54
N LYS A 41 -19.75 -16.09 -13.04
CA LYS A 41 -20.13 -15.66 -11.69
C LYS A 41 -21.66 -15.69 -11.70
N SER A 42 -22.26 -16.66 -10.98
CA SER A 42 -23.67 -16.62 -10.71
C SER A 42 -23.95 -15.22 -10.18
N ASN A 43 -24.81 -14.46 -10.85
CA ASN A 43 -25.49 -13.32 -10.25
C ASN A 43 -26.31 -13.87 -9.07
N ALA A 44 -25.62 -14.21 -7.99
CA ALA A 44 -26.20 -14.29 -6.67
C ALA A 44 -26.66 -12.87 -6.39
N ALA A 45 -27.97 -12.66 -6.47
CA ALA A 45 -28.65 -11.41 -6.20
C ALA A 45 -28.45 -11.00 -4.75
N GLY A 46 -27.27 -10.47 -4.46
CA GLY A 46 -26.92 -9.67 -3.33
C GLY A 46 -26.29 -8.42 -3.89
N SER A 47 -26.86 -7.26 -3.63
CA SER A 47 -26.58 -5.93 -4.16
C SER A 47 -25.17 -5.39 -3.82
N GLY A 48 -24.13 -6.18 -3.94
CA GLY A 48 -22.76 -5.82 -3.61
C GLY A 48 -21.91 -5.70 -4.88
N ILE A 49 -21.24 -4.56 -5.07
CA ILE A 49 -20.17 -4.41 -6.07
C ILE A 49 -19.00 -5.32 -5.72
N SER A 50 -18.22 -5.70 -6.75
CA SER A 50 -17.04 -6.56 -6.58
C SER A 50 -15.74 -5.78 -6.75
N CYS A 51 -14.67 -6.21 -6.05
CA CYS A 51 -13.37 -5.52 -6.05
C CYS A 51 -12.21 -6.52 -6.10
N ARG A 52 -11.18 -6.21 -6.90
CA ARG A 52 -9.90 -6.92 -6.88
C ARG A 52 -8.78 -5.97 -6.50
N LEU A 53 -8.03 -6.33 -5.45
CA LEU A 53 -6.81 -5.62 -5.06
C LEU A 53 -5.60 -6.27 -5.72
N LEU A 54 -4.72 -5.48 -6.32
CA LEU A 54 -3.40 -5.88 -6.79
C LEU A 54 -2.33 -5.21 -5.96
N THR A 55 -1.39 -6.01 -5.45
CA THR A 55 -0.23 -5.54 -4.68
C THR A 55 1.09 -5.98 -5.33
N ASP A 56 2.17 -5.34 -4.94
CA ASP A 56 3.51 -5.82 -5.20
C ASP A 56 3.84 -7.11 -4.42
N ALA A 57 5.10 -7.57 -4.48
CA ALA A 57 5.55 -8.81 -3.88
C ALA A 57 5.45 -8.86 -2.34
N THR A 58 5.30 -7.71 -1.67
CA THR A 58 5.16 -7.66 -0.20
C THR A 58 3.77 -8.09 0.28
N GLY A 59 2.78 -8.02 -0.60
CA GLY A 59 1.42 -8.44 -0.28
C GLY A 59 0.78 -7.64 0.87
N ILE A 60 -0.37 -8.11 1.33
CA ILE A 60 -1.15 -7.42 2.38
C ILE A 60 -0.55 -7.55 3.80
N ASP A 61 0.48 -8.38 3.98
CA ASP A 61 1.12 -8.61 5.29
C ASP A 61 2.31 -7.66 5.58
N ASP A 62 2.49 -6.62 4.77
CA ASP A 62 3.58 -5.63 4.90
C ASP A 62 3.53 -4.79 6.19
N LYS A 63 2.42 -4.83 6.93
CA LYS A 63 2.16 -4.03 8.14
C LYS A 63 2.11 -2.51 7.90
N SER A 64 2.02 -2.09 6.66
CA SER A 64 2.15 -0.70 6.23
C SER A 64 1.11 -0.38 5.15
N PHE A 65 1.54 -0.16 3.93
CA PHE A 65 0.81 0.39 2.78
C PHE A 65 -0.26 -0.56 2.22
N ASN A 66 0.16 -1.77 1.81
CA ASN A 66 -0.78 -2.75 1.25
C ASN A 66 -1.76 -3.25 2.32
N ALA A 67 -1.29 -3.39 3.58
CA ALA A 67 -2.16 -3.70 4.71
C ALA A 67 -3.23 -2.63 4.93
N ALA A 68 -2.91 -1.34 4.75
CA ALA A 68 -3.87 -0.24 4.84
C ALA A 68 -4.91 -0.31 3.71
N ALA A 69 -4.48 -0.59 2.48
CA ALA A 69 -5.39 -0.80 1.36
C ALA A 69 -6.35 -1.96 1.63
N TRP A 70 -5.83 -3.08 2.09
CA TRP A 70 -6.66 -4.23 2.43
C TRP A 70 -7.68 -3.94 3.53
N ARG A 71 -7.30 -3.18 4.58
CA ARG A 71 -8.25 -2.73 5.61
C ARG A 71 -9.39 -1.92 5.00
N GLY A 72 -9.12 -1.01 4.07
CA GLY A 72 -10.15 -0.23 3.39
C GLY A 72 -11.18 -1.09 2.67
N ILE A 73 -10.75 -2.19 2.04
CA ILE A 73 -11.66 -3.18 1.44
C ILE A 73 -12.47 -3.88 2.53
N LEU A 74 -11.81 -4.39 3.57
CA LEU A 74 -12.50 -5.08 4.67
C LEU A 74 -13.56 -4.19 5.33
N ASP A 75 -13.22 -2.93 5.60
CA ASP A 75 -14.13 -1.93 6.20
C ASP A 75 -15.35 -1.69 5.33
N PHE A 76 -15.17 -1.56 4.01
CA PHE A 76 -16.29 -1.36 3.08
C PHE A 76 -17.27 -2.54 3.07
N TYR A 77 -16.76 -3.78 3.15
CA TYR A 77 -17.60 -4.98 3.14
C TYR A 77 -18.08 -5.41 4.55
N GLY A 78 -17.65 -4.74 5.61
CA GLY A 78 -17.97 -5.08 6.99
C GLY A 78 -17.30 -6.37 7.49
N ASP A 79 -16.18 -6.72 6.88
CA ASP A 79 -15.33 -7.84 7.25
C ASP A 79 -14.18 -7.37 8.16
N THR A 80 -13.48 -8.32 8.77
CA THR A 80 -12.29 -8.05 9.58
C THR A 80 -11.13 -8.93 9.12
N TRP A 81 -9.90 -8.58 9.50
CA TRP A 81 -8.70 -9.32 9.11
C TRP A 81 -8.79 -10.83 9.35
N ASN A 82 -9.38 -11.23 10.46
CA ASN A 82 -9.51 -12.63 10.87
C ASN A 82 -10.86 -13.28 10.47
N ASN A 83 -11.75 -12.53 9.81
CA ASN A 83 -13.08 -12.99 9.43
C ASN A 83 -13.53 -12.35 8.11
N THR A 84 -13.03 -12.89 7.01
CA THR A 84 -13.24 -12.42 5.64
C THR A 84 -14.36 -13.19 4.94
N LYS A 85 -15.61 -12.97 5.35
CA LYS A 85 -16.80 -13.71 4.86
C LYS A 85 -17.08 -13.51 3.37
N GLN A 86 -16.74 -12.34 2.85
CA GLN A 86 -17.02 -11.96 1.46
C GLN A 86 -15.82 -12.18 0.52
N ARG A 87 -14.67 -12.59 1.06
CA ARG A 87 -13.47 -12.88 0.26
C ARG A 87 -13.70 -14.06 -0.68
N GLY A 88 -13.27 -13.92 -1.93
CA GLY A 88 -13.52 -14.90 -3.00
C GLY A 88 -14.95 -14.87 -3.56
N ILE A 89 -15.84 -14.02 -3.00
CA ILE A 89 -17.22 -13.81 -3.47
C ILE A 89 -17.35 -12.40 -4.06
N LEU A 90 -17.15 -11.36 -3.24
CA LEU A 90 -17.26 -9.97 -3.66
C LEU A 90 -15.89 -9.30 -3.81
N TYR A 91 -14.87 -9.71 -3.06
CA TYR A 91 -13.54 -9.15 -3.17
C TYR A 91 -12.46 -10.21 -3.01
N ASP A 92 -11.29 -9.94 -3.57
CA ASP A 92 -10.08 -10.74 -3.35
C ASP A 92 -8.83 -9.89 -3.59
N VAL A 93 -7.65 -10.48 -3.34
CA VAL A 93 -6.34 -9.87 -3.56
C VAL A 93 -5.46 -10.79 -4.39
N VAL A 94 -4.67 -10.21 -5.27
CA VAL A 94 -3.57 -10.88 -5.95
C VAL A 94 -2.26 -10.13 -5.66
N THR A 95 -1.23 -10.89 -5.29
CA THR A 95 0.12 -10.38 -5.03
C THR A 95 1.00 -10.75 -6.21
N ALA A 96 1.54 -9.74 -6.89
CA ALA A 96 2.47 -9.94 -7.98
C ALA A 96 3.89 -10.12 -7.44
N GLN A 97 4.48 -11.29 -7.64
CA GLN A 97 5.82 -11.61 -7.12
C GLN A 97 6.93 -10.85 -7.85
N THR A 98 6.68 -10.45 -9.09
CA THR A 98 7.62 -9.71 -9.96
C THR A 98 6.84 -8.70 -10.80
N GLN A 99 7.50 -7.66 -11.31
CA GLN A 99 6.84 -6.59 -12.07
C GLN A 99 6.23 -7.08 -13.40
N ASP A 100 6.81 -8.08 -14.03
CA ASP A 100 6.27 -8.69 -15.25
C ASP A 100 4.91 -9.37 -15.04
N MET A 101 4.50 -9.59 -13.80
CA MET A 101 3.16 -10.09 -13.46
C MET A 101 2.10 -8.97 -13.35
N TYR A 102 2.47 -7.69 -13.37
CA TYR A 102 1.51 -6.60 -13.19
C TYR A 102 0.47 -6.56 -14.32
N VAL A 103 0.90 -6.48 -15.57
CA VAL A 103 -0.01 -6.47 -16.73
C VAL A 103 -0.87 -7.74 -16.79
N PRO A 104 -0.32 -8.99 -16.73
CA PRO A 104 -1.13 -10.20 -16.70
C PRO A 104 -2.19 -10.23 -15.59
N ASN A 105 -1.84 -9.83 -14.37
CA ASN A 105 -2.78 -9.83 -13.24
C ASN A 105 -3.88 -8.76 -13.41
N LEU A 106 -3.54 -7.57 -13.93
CA LEU A 106 -4.53 -6.53 -14.23
C LEU A 106 -5.50 -6.98 -15.33
N ARG A 107 -4.99 -7.58 -16.42
CA ARG A 107 -5.82 -8.13 -17.50
C ARG A 107 -6.73 -9.24 -17.00
N GLN A 108 -6.20 -10.16 -16.20
CA GLN A 108 -7.00 -11.22 -15.59
C GLN A 108 -8.13 -10.65 -14.73
N ALA A 109 -7.86 -9.67 -13.87
CA ALA A 109 -8.88 -9.04 -13.04
C ALA A 109 -9.95 -8.33 -13.89
N THR A 110 -9.55 -7.72 -15.01
CA THR A 110 -10.46 -7.11 -15.99
C THR A 110 -11.35 -8.16 -16.66
N ASP A 111 -10.77 -9.25 -17.13
CA ASP A 111 -11.50 -10.36 -17.80
C ASP A 111 -12.46 -11.07 -16.83
N GLU A 112 -12.11 -11.13 -15.54
CA GLU A 112 -12.98 -11.66 -14.48
C GLU A 112 -14.18 -10.74 -14.18
N GLY A 113 -14.18 -9.48 -14.65
CA GLY A 113 -15.29 -8.54 -14.59
C GLY A 113 -15.56 -7.99 -13.20
N TYR A 114 -14.50 -7.65 -12.42
CA TYR A 114 -14.67 -6.91 -11.18
C TYR A 114 -15.18 -5.50 -11.44
N ASP A 115 -16.09 -4.99 -10.58
CA ASP A 115 -16.64 -3.64 -10.71
C ASP A 115 -15.58 -2.55 -10.45
N LEU A 116 -14.61 -2.82 -9.58
CA LEU A 116 -13.44 -1.97 -9.31
C LEU A 116 -12.18 -2.83 -9.23
N ILE A 117 -11.14 -2.41 -9.93
CA ILE A 117 -9.80 -2.98 -9.80
C ILE A 117 -8.90 -1.93 -9.16
N VAL A 118 -8.21 -2.32 -8.10
CA VAL A 118 -7.35 -1.43 -7.30
C VAL A 118 -5.90 -1.87 -7.47
N ALA A 119 -5.04 -0.94 -7.85
CA ALA A 119 -3.59 -1.11 -7.89
C ALA A 119 -2.94 -0.30 -6.75
N THR A 120 -2.10 -0.93 -5.93
CA THR A 120 -1.41 -0.25 -4.84
C THR A 120 0.04 0.06 -5.19
N GLY A 121 0.32 1.36 -5.27
CA GLY A 121 1.67 1.89 -5.44
C GLY A 121 2.04 2.26 -6.88
N PHE A 122 2.90 3.27 -6.97
CA PHE A 122 3.35 3.84 -8.23
C PHE A 122 4.10 2.85 -9.15
N SER A 123 4.65 1.77 -8.60
CA SER A 123 5.29 0.73 -9.41
C SER A 123 4.34 0.02 -10.38
N LEU A 124 3.02 0.11 -10.17
CA LEU A 124 2.00 -0.45 -11.05
C LEU A 124 1.48 0.56 -12.08
N ALA A 125 1.97 1.81 -12.08
CA ALA A 125 1.41 2.90 -12.88
C ALA A 125 1.42 2.60 -14.38
N ASP A 126 2.58 2.27 -14.96
CA ASP A 126 2.73 2.00 -16.40
C ASP A 126 1.88 0.80 -16.84
N ALA A 127 1.88 -0.26 -16.03
CA ALA A 127 1.08 -1.45 -16.30
C ALA A 127 -0.43 -1.16 -16.27
N LEU A 128 -0.86 -0.31 -15.31
CA LEU A 128 -2.26 0.08 -15.22
C LEU A 128 -2.67 0.99 -16.37
N GLU A 129 -1.82 1.94 -16.77
CA GLU A 129 -2.09 2.84 -17.90
C GLU A 129 -2.31 2.04 -19.19
N GLU A 130 -1.43 1.06 -19.47
CA GLU A 130 -1.57 0.13 -20.61
C GLU A 130 -2.91 -0.58 -20.58
N VAL A 131 -3.24 -1.22 -19.46
CA VAL A 131 -4.46 -2.06 -19.37
C VAL A 131 -5.72 -1.19 -19.35
N ALA A 132 -5.69 -0.02 -18.71
CA ALA A 132 -6.82 0.90 -18.66
C ALA A 132 -7.15 1.49 -20.04
N ALA A 133 -6.13 1.78 -20.87
CA ALA A 133 -6.31 2.25 -22.25
C ALA A 133 -7.04 1.22 -23.13
N ASP A 134 -6.71 -0.07 -22.98
CA ASP A 134 -7.36 -1.16 -23.70
C ASP A 134 -8.80 -1.43 -23.20
N ASN A 135 -9.15 -0.97 -21.99
CA ASN A 135 -10.42 -1.28 -21.32
C ASN A 135 -11.15 -0.03 -20.80
N PRO A 136 -11.60 0.88 -21.68
CA PRO A 136 -12.10 2.22 -21.31
C PRO A 136 -13.38 2.21 -20.45
N ASN A 137 -14.11 1.09 -20.38
CA ASN A 137 -15.32 0.95 -19.57
C ASN A 137 -15.05 0.35 -18.18
N GLN A 138 -13.88 -0.23 -17.96
CA GLN A 138 -13.47 -0.77 -16.66
C GLN A 138 -13.08 0.38 -15.74
N LYS A 139 -13.44 0.27 -14.46
CA LYS A 139 -13.09 1.24 -13.42
C LYS A 139 -11.87 0.78 -12.66
N TYR A 140 -10.91 1.69 -12.51
CA TYR A 140 -9.67 1.43 -11.78
C TYR A 140 -9.43 2.50 -10.71
N LEU A 141 -8.82 2.09 -9.60
CA LEU A 141 -8.20 2.98 -8.63
C LEU A 141 -6.70 2.68 -8.58
N ILE A 142 -5.88 3.71 -8.61
CA ILE A 142 -4.46 3.58 -8.28
C ILE A 142 -4.09 4.47 -7.10
N VAL A 143 -3.26 3.96 -6.20
CA VAL A 143 -2.78 4.68 -5.01
C VAL A 143 -1.34 5.11 -5.24
N ASP A 144 -0.98 6.33 -4.79
CA ASP A 144 0.34 6.97 -4.95
C ASP A 144 0.69 7.37 -6.39
N VAL A 145 -0.32 7.76 -7.14
CA VAL A 145 -0.18 8.23 -8.52
C VAL A 145 -1.11 9.43 -8.74
N ASP A 146 -0.64 10.43 -9.49
CA ASP A 146 -1.40 11.63 -9.86
C ASP A 146 -1.05 12.15 -11.27
N TRP A 147 -0.42 11.32 -12.11
CA TRP A 147 0.13 11.72 -13.40
C TRP A 147 -0.39 10.92 -14.61
N LEU A 148 -1.27 9.93 -14.44
CA LEU A 148 -1.78 9.15 -15.57
C LEU A 148 -2.84 9.93 -16.35
N ASP A 149 -2.76 9.85 -17.69
CA ASP A 149 -3.82 10.35 -18.58
C ASP A 149 -4.81 9.21 -18.92
N ALA A 150 -5.62 8.85 -17.94
CA ALA A 150 -6.53 7.71 -18.03
C ALA A 150 -7.92 8.06 -17.44
N PRO A 151 -8.93 8.34 -18.28
CA PRO A 151 -10.23 8.85 -17.84
C PRO A 151 -11.08 7.85 -17.05
N ASN A 152 -10.70 6.59 -17.04
CA ASN A 152 -11.34 5.51 -16.29
C ASN A 152 -10.54 5.09 -15.04
N VAL A 153 -9.49 5.84 -14.68
CA VAL A 153 -8.66 5.61 -13.51
C VAL A 153 -8.85 6.74 -12.49
N MET A 154 -9.32 6.40 -11.30
CA MET A 154 -9.26 7.28 -10.13
C MET A 154 -7.86 7.19 -9.54
N GLN A 155 -7.22 8.33 -9.31
CA GLN A 155 -5.85 8.41 -8.82
C GLN A 155 -5.83 9.05 -7.44
N ALA A 156 -5.27 8.35 -6.44
CA ALA A 156 -5.19 8.82 -5.07
C ALA A 156 -3.75 9.20 -4.72
N ALA A 157 -3.49 10.49 -4.61
CA ALA A 157 -2.21 11.05 -4.16
C ALA A 157 -2.32 11.58 -2.72
N TYR A 158 -1.18 11.65 -2.03
CA TYR A 158 -1.12 12.08 -0.64
C TYR A 158 -0.10 13.20 -0.46
N ALA A 159 -0.33 14.04 0.56
CA ALA A 159 0.62 15.05 0.99
C ALA A 159 1.60 14.46 2.03
N GLU A 160 2.37 13.45 1.62
CA GLU A 160 3.29 12.72 2.49
C GLU A 160 4.29 13.63 3.19
N HIS A 161 4.72 14.71 2.52
CA HIS A 161 5.62 15.73 3.06
C HIS A 161 5.03 16.41 4.30
N GLU A 162 3.73 16.66 4.35
CA GLU A 162 3.07 17.28 5.50
C GLU A 162 3.03 16.35 6.72
N GLY A 163 2.63 15.08 6.52
CA GLY A 163 2.64 14.06 7.59
C GLY A 163 4.06 13.77 8.09
N SER A 164 5.01 13.67 7.16
CA SER A 164 6.42 13.42 7.46
C SER A 164 7.08 14.58 8.20
N PHE A 165 6.66 15.82 7.94
CA PHE A 165 7.10 16.98 8.73
C PHE A 165 6.73 16.81 10.21
N LEU A 166 5.51 16.35 10.49
CA LEU A 166 5.06 16.14 11.88
C LEU A 166 5.89 15.08 12.60
N VAL A 167 6.18 13.95 11.96
CA VAL A 167 7.00 12.91 12.62
C VAL A 167 8.47 13.27 12.70
N GLY A 168 8.98 14.09 11.79
CA GLY A 168 10.32 14.69 11.90
C GLY A 168 10.42 15.64 13.09
N ALA A 169 9.44 16.53 13.25
CA ALA A 169 9.33 17.42 14.41
C ALA A 169 9.16 16.61 15.71
N ALA A 170 8.39 15.51 15.69
CA ALA A 170 8.23 14.62 16.84
C ALA A 170 9.57 14.02 17.29
N ALA A 171 10.35 13.50 16.34
CA ALA A 171 11.67 12.93 16.63
C ALA A 171 12.62 13.96 17.25
N ALA A 172 12.66 15.18 16.71
CA ALA A 172 13.50 16.25 17.20
C ALA A 172 13.07 16.76 18.59
N LEU A 173 11.76 16.95 18.81
CA LEU A 173 11.22 17.32 20.12
C LEU A 173 11.50 16.24 21.18
N LYS A 174 11.40 14.96 20.81
CA LYS A 174 11.71 13.85 21.71
C LYS A 174 13.20 13.81 22.06
N ALA A 175 14.08 14.04 21.09
CA ALA A 175 15.51 14.13 21.34
C ALA A 175 15.84 15.25 22.32
N GLN A 176 15.22 16.45 22.19
CA GLN A 176 15.39 17.56 23.16
C GLN A 176 14.86 17.15 24.54
N ALA A 177 13.68 16.54 24.63
CA ALA A 177 13.10 16.09 25.89
C ALA A 177 13.95 15.02 26.60
N ASP A 178 14.64 14.18 25.84
CA ASP A 178 15.57 13.16 26.36
C ASP A 178 17.00 13.72 26.66
N GLY A 179 17.23 15.00 26.41
CA GLY A 179 18.52 15.64 26.65
C GLY A 179 19.65 15.17 25.74
N ILE A 180 19.31 14.72 24.52
CA ILE A 180 20.32 14.25 23.55
C ILE A 180 21.05 15.45 22.95
N GLU A 181 22.33 15.53 23.20
CA GLU A 181 23.19 16.54 22.61
C GLU A 181 23.55 16.16 21.17
N ASN A 182 23.43 17.11 20.23
CA ASN A 182 23.76 16.93 18.81
C ASN A 182 23.11 15.65 18.20
N PRO A 183 21.80 15.49 18.31
CA PRO A 183 21.13 14.27 17.84
C PRO A 183 21.31 14.06 16.34
N ARG A 184 21.46 12.79 15.96
CA ARG A 184 21.50 12.35 14.57
C ARG A 184 20.24 11.59 14.25
N PHE A 185 19.73 11.80 13.03
CA PHE A 185 18.50 11.17 12.56
C PHE A 185 18.75 10.44 11.24
N GLY A 186 18.04 9.32 11.04
CA GLY A 186 18.14 8.54 9.83
C GLY A 186 16.81 8.51 9.07
N PHE A 187 16.91 8.45 7.74
CA PHE A 187 15.79 8.13 6.86
C PHE A 187 16.13 6.89 6.04
N ILE A 188 15.23 5.90 6.01
CA ILE A 188 15.34 4.73 5.16
C ILE A 188 14.16 4.73 4.20
N GLY A 189 14.45 4.94 2.89
CA GLY A 189 13.48 4.83 1.81
C GLY A 189 13.43 3.42 1.22
N GLY A 190 12.30 3.04 0.66
CA GLY A 190 12.14 1.81 -0.11
C GLY A 190 12.79 1.93 -1.49
N VAL A 191 11.99 2.16 -2.53
CA VAL A 191 12.44 2.44 -3.89
C VAL A 191 12.48 3.95 -4.10
N PRO A 192 13.59 4.51 -4.65
CA PRO A 192 13.65 5.94 -4.95
C PRO A 192 12.58 6.39 -5.95
N GLY A 193 12.12 7.63 -5.82
CA GLY A 193 11.12 8.25 -6.69
C GLY A 193 10.43 9.42 -6.00
N ALA A 194 9.70 10.23 -6.76
CA ALA A 194 9.06 11.45 -6.31
C ALA A 194 8.18 11.24 -5.07
N VAL A 195 7.45 10.13 -4.97
CA VAL A 195 6.60 9.81 -3.82
C VAL A 195 7.44 9.64 -2.55
N ILE A 196 8.53 8.86 -2.60
CA ILE A 196 9.37 8.62 -1.42
C ILE A 196 10.19 9.85 -1.06
N THR A 197 10.51 10.69 -2.04
CA THR A 197 11.13 12.01 -1.80
C THR A 197 10.24 12.90 -0.94
N LYS A 198 8.91 12.92 -1.12
CA LYS A 198 7.99 13.68 -0.26
C LYS A 198 8.14 13.28 1.21
N PHE A 199 8.28 11.98 1.51
CA PHE A 199 8.49 11.50 2.89
C PHE A 199 9.84 12.01 3.45
N GLU A 200 10.92 11.87 2.69
CA GLU A 200 12.25 12.26 3.13
C GLU A 200 12.35 13.78 3.37
N VAL A 201 11.98 14.58 2.37
CA VAL A 201 12.11 16.04 2.49
C VAL A 201 11.19 16.62 3.56
N GLY A 202 9.99 16.06 3.75
CA GLY A 202 9.10 16.43 4.83
C GLY A 202 9.70 16.16 6.20
N TYR A 203 10.23 14.94 6.42
CA TYR A 203 10.87 14.52 7.65
C TYR A 203 12.06 15.41 8.01
N VAL A 204 12.94 15.66 7.05
CA VAL A 204 14.12 16.52 7.23
C VAL A 204 13.70 17.94 7.61
N GLN A 205 12.73 18.54 6.92
CA GLN A 205 12.22 19.88 7.24
C GLN A 205 11.63 19.94 8.65
N GLY A 206 10.88 18.90 9.05
CA GLY A 206 10.32 18.80 10.40
C GLY A 206 11.40 18.78 11.47
N ILE A 207 12.47 18.02 11.29
CA ILE A 207 13.62 18.00 12.21
C ILE A 207 14.29 19.37 12.29
N LEU A 208 14.62 19.95 11.13
CA LEU A 208 15.35 21.22 11.04
C LEU A 208 14.53 22.40 11.60
N SER A 209 13.20 22.32 11.57
CA SER A 209 12.33 23.32 12.20
C SER A 209 12.46 23.39 13.72
N ILE A 210 12.94 22.32 14.35
CA ILE A 210 13.14 22.20 15.81
C ILE A 210 14.63 22.27 16.16
N ILE A 211 15.49 21.60 15.40
CA ILE A 211 16.95 21.53 15.60
C ILE A 211 17.66 21.90 14.30
N PRO A 212 17.93 23.20 14.06
CA PRO A 212 18.41 23.68 12.75
C PRO A 212 19.72 23.07 12.27
N ASN A 213 20.58 22.59 13.18
CA ASN A 213 21.88 21.99 12.85
C ASN A 213 21.92 20.47 13.05
N ALA A 214 20.74 19.79 13.04
CA ALA A 214 20.67 18.34 13.19
C ALA A 214 21.42 17.64 12.05
N GLN A 215 22.11 16.55 12.39
CA GLN A 215 22.74 15.69 11.40
C GLN A 215 21.75 14.65 10.89
N ILE A 216 21.65 14.52 9.57
CA ILE A 216 20.71 13.60 8.92
C ILE A 216 21.50 12.70 7.97
N VAL A 217 21.18 11.43 7.99
CA VAL A 217 21.70 10.39 7.08
C VAL A 217 20.55 9.67 6.40
N ASP A 218 20.74 9.31 5.15
CA ASP A 218 19.73 8.66 4.34
C ASP A 218 20.26 7.38 3.66
N TYR A 219 19.37 6.45 3.43
CA TYR A 219 19.63 5.20 2.73
C TYR A 219 18.37 4.73 1.99
N TYR A 220 18.53 4.16 0.80
CA TYR A 220 17.45 3.53 0.05
C TYR A 220 17.73 2.03 -0.09
N VAL A 221 16.74 1.21 0.30
CA VAL A 221 16.84 -0.26 0.23
C VAL A 221 16.80 -0.74 -1.21
N ASN A 222 16.19 0.04 -2.11
CA ASN A 222 15.85 -0.33 -3.50
C ASN A 222 14.92 -1.55 -3.59
N SER A 223 14.11 -1.76 -2.56
CA SER A 223 13.14 -2.84 -2.48
C SER A 223 12.09 -2.55 -1.42
N TRP A 224 10.87 -3.03 -1.63
CA TRP A 224 9.81 -2.98 -0.64
C TRP A 224 9.83 -4.18 0.32
N GLY A 225 10.47 -5.30 -0.06
CA GLY A 225 10.41 -6.61 0.62
C GLY A 225 11.72 -7.11 1.23
N GLU A 226 12.69 -6.23 1.56
CA GLU A 226 14.01 -6.62 2.10
C GLU A 226 14.25 -6.11 3.53
N PRO A 227 13.49 -6.59 4.54
CA PRO A 227 13.64 -6.13 5.92
C PRO A 227 15.02 -6.41 6.52
N ALA A 228 15.73 -7.43 6.04
CA ALA A 228 17.08 -7.73 6.49
C ALA A 228 18.10 -6.63 6.16
N LEU A 229 17.96 -6.00 4.98
CA LEU A 229 18.82 -4.88 4.57
C LEU A 229 18.54 -3.65 5.44
N ALA A 230 17.27 -3.29 5.62
CA ALA A 230 16.89 -2.18 6.49
C ALA A 230 17.33 -2.40 7.94
N LYS A 231 17.19 -3.63 8.47
CA LYS A 231 17.65 -3.98 9.81
C LYS A 231 19.16 -3.81 9.99
N THR A 232 19.93 -4.28 9.00
CA THR A 232 21.39 -4.13 9.00
C THR A 232 21.79 -2.66 8.98
N GLN A 233 21.16 -1.86 8.14
CA GLN A 233 21.44 -0.42 8.06
C GLN A 233 21.06 0.31 9.36
N ALA A 234 19.89 -0.01 9.92
CA ALA A 234 19.43 0.54 11.20
C ALA A 234 20.41 0.19 12.34
N LYS A 235 20.88 -1.07 12.37
CA LYS A 235 21.89 -1.51 13.34
C LYS A 235 23.15 -0.64 13.26
N ASN A 236 23.72 -0.50 12.06
CA ASN A 236 24.93 0.30 11.84
C ASN A 236 24.75 1.76 12.28
N TRP A 237 23.61 2.33 12.01
CA TRP A 237 23.32 3.71 12.37
C TRP A 237 23.07 3.89 13.87
N TYR A 238 22.30 3.05 14.51
CA TYR A 238 22.14 3.11 15.96
C TYR A 238 23.46 2.90 16.69
N ASP A 239 24.34 2.00 16.19
CA ASP A 239 25.68 1.80 16.76
C ASP A 239 26.58 3.01 16.57
N SER A 240 26.36 3.82 15.53
CA SER A 240 27.07 5.08 15.27
C SER A 240 26.42 6.30 15.94
N GLY A 241 25.38 6.10 16.78
CA GLY A 241 24.76 7.17 17.55
C GLY A 241 23.56 7.86 16.87
N VAL A 242 22.96 7.28 15.83
CA VAL A 242 21.67 7.76 15.31
C VAL A 242 20.61 7.50 16.37
N TYR A 243 19.82 8.54 16.68
CA TYR A 243 18.82 8.50 17.75
C TYR A 243 17.47 7.96 17.29
N ALA A 244 16.99 8.43 16.14
CA ALA A 244 15.73 7.96 15.58
C ALA A 244 15.85 7.73 14.06
N ILE A 245 15.20 6.67 13.56
CA ILE A 245 15.18 6.31 12.14
C ILE A 245 13.74 6.23 11.67
N TYR A 246 13.42 7.01 10.65
CA TYR A 246 12.15 6.94 9.93
C TYR A 246 12.30 6.06 8.71
N SER A 247 11.39 5.09 8.52
CA SER A 247 11.44 4.19 7.39
C SER A 247 10.17 4.28 6.55
N ALA A 248 10.25 4.96 5.40
CA ALA A 248 9.23 4.97 4.36
C ALA A 248 9.59 3.91 3.30
N ALA A 249 9.44 2.62 3.67
CA ALA A 249 10.03 1.50 2.92
C ALA A 249 9.12 0.24 2.87
N GLY A 250 7.81 0.40 3.11
CA GLY A 250 6.87 -0.73 3.11
C GLY A 250 7.33 -1.86 4.02
N GLY A 251 7.25 -3.11 3.56
CA GLY A 251 7.69 -4.29 4.30
C GLY A 251 9.17 -4.28 4.71
N SER A 252 10.05 -3.62 3.91
CA SER A 252 11.47 -3.44 4.29
C SER A 252 11.61 -2.64 5.59
N GLY A 253 10.74 -1.66 5.86
CA GLY A 253 10.75 -0.84 7.06
C GLY A 253 10.59 -1.61 8.36
N ASN A 254 9.95 -2.79 8.33
CA ASN A 254 9.81 -3.68 9.49
C ASN A 254 11.17 -4.11 10.07
N GLY A 255 12.22 -4.13 9.24
CA GLY A 255 13.58 -4.39 9.69
C GLY A 255 14.12 -3.32 10.63
N THR A 256 13.83 -2.04 10.36
CA THR A 256 14.18 -0.93 11.25
C THR A 256 13.48 -1.04 12.59
N ILE A 257 12.17 -1.33 12.57
CA ILE A 257 11.38 -1.52 13.80
C ILE A 257 11.95 -2.69 14.61
N ALA A 258 12.25 -3.82 13.96
CA ALA A 258 12.83 -4.98 14.62
C ALA A 258 14.18 -4.65 15.30
N GLN A 259 15.04 -3.89 14.65
CA GLN A 259 16.32 -3.48 15.23
C GLN A 259 16.16 -2.50 16.40
N ALA A 260 15.28 -1.52 16.27
CA ALA A 260 14.96 -0.58 17.36
C ALA A 260 14.40 -1.32 18.58
N LYS A 261 13.52 -2.29 18.35
CA LYS A 261 12.92 -3.17 19.36
C LYS A 261 13.98 -3.94 20.16
N GLU A 262 14.93 -4.59 19.48
CA GLU A 262 16.05 -5.29 20.13
C GLU A 262 16.88 -4.33 21.01
N TYR A 263 17.16 -3.14 20.52
CA TYR A 263 17.98 -2.16 21.23
C TYR A 263 17.25 -1.52 22.40
N ARG A 264 15.96 -1.21 22.25
CA ARG A 264 15.11 -0.74 23.36
C ARG A 264 15.01 -1.80 24.47
N ALA A 265 14.81 -3.06 24.10
CA ALA A 265 14.79 -4.17 25.04
C ALA A 265 16.13 -4.31 25.80
N ALA A 266 17.26 -3.96 25.18
CA ALA A 266 18.58 -3.90 25.79
C ALA A 266 18.86 -2.59 26.55
N GLY A 267 17.86 -1.71 26.73
CA GLY A 267 17.98 -0.46 27.49
C GLY A 267 18.61 0.70 26.71
N ARG A 268 18.81 0.60 25.39
CA ARG A 268 19.32 1.71 24.57
C ARG A 268 18.21 2.70 24.26
N ASN A 269 18.51 3.98 24.30
CA ASN A 269 17.55 5.04 23.99
C ASN A 269 17.59 5.37 22.48
N VAL A 270 16.94 4.52 21.67
CA VAL A 270 16.79 4.68 20.22
C VAL A 270 15.33 4.50 19.83
N TRP A 271 14.91 5.06 18.69
CA TRP A 271 13.55 5.03 18.23
C TRP A 271 13.43 4.66 16.75
N ALA A 272 12.42 3.87 16.41
CA ALA A 272 11.91 3.79 15.05
C ALA A 272 10.72 4.73 14.88
N ILE A 273 10.50 5.22 13.66
CA ILE A 273 9.29 5.91 13.23
C ILE A 273 8.66 5.06 12.14
N GLY A 274 7.39 4.72 12.32
CA GLY A 274 6.60 3.93 11.39
C GLY A 274 6.00 4.76 10.26
N VAL A 275 5.37 4.08 9.31
CA VAL A 275 4.79 4.70 8.10
C VAL A 275 3.47 4.04 7.70
N ASP A 276 2.61 4.81 7.05
CA ASP A 276 1.29 4.47 6.51
C ASP A 276 0.27 4.07 7.58
N SER A 277 0.59 3.02 8.33
CA SER A 277 -0.22 2.48 9.42
C SER A 277 0.35 2.84 10.78
N ASP A 278 -0.46 2.78 11.82
CA ASP A 278 0.06 2.84 13.19
C ASP A 278 0.80 1.54 13.52
N GLN A 279 2.13 1.60 13.47
CA GLN A 279 3.01 0.45 13.72
C GLN A 279 3.45 0.36 15.20
N HIS A 280 2.69 0.96 16.13
CA HIS A 280 2.99 0.88 17.56
C HIS A 280 3.13 -0.57 18.05
N GLU A 281 2.17 -1.43 17.67
CA GLU A 281 2.14 -2.84 18.09
C GLU A 281 3.35 -3.63 17.57
N GLU A 282 3.85 -3.30 16.37
CA GLU A 282 5.02 -3.95 15.77
C GLU A 282 6.30 -3.66 16.58
N GLY A 283 6.33 -2.53 17.26
CA GLY A 283 7.46 -2.10 18.10
C GLY A 283 7.45 -2.63 19.52
N LEU A 284 6.42 -3.32 19.98
CA LEU A 284 6.32 -3.81 21.36
C LEU A 284 7.46 -4.76 21.72
N TYR A 285 8.21 -4.47 22.79
CA TYR A 285 9.31 -5.29 23.25
C TYR A 285 9.13 -5.86 24.68
N ASN A 286 8.13 -5.33 25.41
CA ASN A 286 7.71 -5.86 26.71
C ASN A 286 6.20 -5.62 26.84
N ASN A 287 5.31 -6.33 26.49
CA ASN A 287 3.83 -6.23 26.58
C ASN A 287 3.22 -4.82 26.79
N ARG A 288 4.02 -3.75 26.84
CA ARG A 288 3.60 -2.39 27.18
C ARG A 288 4.35 -1.28 26.45
N ASP A 289 5.68 -1.39 26.31
CA ASP A 289 6.51 -0.35 25.73
C ASP A 289 6.87 -0.67 24.28
N SER A 290 6.78 0.32 23.41
CA SER A 290 7.09 0.18 22.00
C SER A 290 8.37 0.94 21.63
N ALA A 291 9.14 0.37 20.72
CA ALA A 291 10.29 1.01 20.09
C ALA A 291 9.87 1.96 18.94
N VAL A 292 8.61 1.92 18.52
CA VAL A 292 8.05 2.89 17.56
C VAL A 292 7.55 4.10 18.34
N LEU A 293 8.22 5.24 18.15
CA LEU A 293 7.88 6.50 18.84
C LEU A 293 6.53 7.04 18.35
N THR A 294 6.35 7.06 17.06
CA THR A 294 5.16 7.45 16.33
C THR A 294 5.20 6.84 14.94
N SER A 295 4.09 6.91 14.20
CA SER A 295 4.04 6.54 12.78
C SER A 295 3.46 7.71 11.99
N MET A 296 4.00 7.99 10.81
CA MET A 296 3.33 8.85 9.84
C MET A 296 2.14 8.06 9.27
N ILE A 297 0.95 8.53 9.56
CA ILE A 297 -0.29 7.90 9.14
C ILE A 297 -0.65 8.39 7.74
N LYS A 298 -0.90 7.46 6.84
CA LYS A 298 -1.40 7.69 5.49
C LYS A 298 -2.66 6.85 5.31
N ARG A 299 -3.80 7.53 5.21
CA ARG A 299 -5.11 6.87 5.22
C ARG A 299 -5.48 6.29 3.87
N VAL A 300 -4.70 5.32 3.42
CA VAL A 300 -4.92 4.60 2.17
C VAL A 300 -6.32 3.98 2.16
N GLU A 301 -6.77 3.43 3.29
CA GLU A 301 -8.10 2.88 3.47
C GLU A 301 -9.22 3.85 3.09
N THR A 302 -9.04 5.15 3.32
CA THR A 302 -10.06 6.17 2.99
C THR A 302 -10.26 6.31 1.49
N SER A 303 -9.19 6.27 0.69
CA SER A 303 -9.29 6.36 -0.78
C SER A 303 -10.00 5.15 -1.37
N LEU A 304 -9.77 3.95 -0.81
CA LEU A 304 -10.44 2.73 -1.23
C LEU A 304 -11.95 2.77 -0.91
N VAL A 305 -12.29 3.13 0.32
CA VAL A 305 -13.70 3.28 0.75
C VAL A 305 -14.42 4.33 -0.11
N TYR A 306 -13.74 5.44 -0.43
CA TYR A 306 -14.29 6.48 -1.33
C TYR A 306 -14.57 5.92 -2.73
N ALA A 307 -13.59 5.27 -3.35
CA ALA A 307 -13.73 4.72 -4.70
C ALA A 307 -14.81 3.63 -4.77
N LEU A 308 -14.85 2.72 -3.80
CA LEU A 308 -15.88 1.67 -3.69
C LEU A 308 -17.28 2.27 -3.55
N ASN A 309 -17.44 3.33 -2.72
CA ASN A 309 -18.72 4.04 -2.61
C ASN A 309 -19.08 4.77 -3.90
N ALA A 310 -18.12 5.35 -4.61
CA ALA A 310 -18.37 6.00 -5.90
C ALA A 310 -18.87 4.99 -6.95
N VAL A 311 -18.29 3.78 -7.00
CA VAL A 311 -18.79 2.69 -7.86
C VAL A 311 -20.19 2.28 -7.46
N LYS A 312 -20.42 2.02 -6.17
CA LYS A 312 -21.72 1.60 -5.61
C LYS A 312 -22.84 2.59 -5.93
N ASN A 313 -22.54 3.88 -5.87
CA ASN A 313 -23.51 4.97 -6.08
C ASN A 313 -23.63 5.40 -7.55
N GLY A 314 -22.85 4.81 -8.47
CA GLY A 314 -22.83 5.20 -9.88
C GLY A 314 -22.22 6.57 -10.15
N THR A 315 -21.40 7.09 -9.24
CA THR A 315 -20.73 8.41 -9.34
C THR A 315 -19.25 8.31 -9.63
N PHE A 316 -18.73 7.10 -9.88
CA PHE A 316 -17.34 6.89 -10.21
C PHE A 316 -16.95 7.64 -11.49
N ARG A 317 -15.80 8.31 -11.43
CA ARG A 317 -15.13 8.94 -12.57
C ARG A 317 -13.61 8.89 -12.37
N GLY A 318 -12.87 8.91 -13.45
CA GLY A 318 -11.42 9.11 -13.39
C GLY A 318 -11.15 10.55 -12.95
N GLU A 319 -10.50 10.67 -11.79
CA GLU A 319 -10.12 11.97 -11.23
C GLU A 319 -8.88 11.81 -10.35
N ILE A 320 -8.15 12.89 -10.18
CA ILE A 320 -7.03 12.94 -9.21
C ILE A 320 -7.57 13.48 -7.89
N MET A 321 -7.38 12.71 -6.82
CA MET A 321 -7.73 13.11 -5.46
C MET A 321 -6.45 13.29 -4.66
N THR A 322 -6.30 14.41 -3.96
CA THR A 322 -5.18 14.66 -3.06
C THR A 322 -5.66 14.63 -1.61
N PHE A 323 -5.04 13.79 -0.81
CA PHE A 323 -5.31 13.60 0.61
C PHE A 323 -4.19 14.25 1.44
N ASP A 324 -4.48 15.41 2.03
CA ASP A 324 -3.56 16.23 2.81
C ASP A 324 -3.90 16.22 4.33
N LEU A 325 -3.18 16.99 5.14
CA LEU A 325 -3.48 17.18 6.57
C LEU A 325 -4.86 17.80 6.80
N LYS A 326 -5.32 18.67 5.92
CA LYS A 326 -6.61 19.34 6.04
C LYS A 326 -7.77 18.39 5.78
N ALA A 327 -7.60 17.47 4.85
CA ALA A 327 -8.55 16.40 4.54
C ALA A 327 -8.41 15.19 5.50
N ASP A 328 -7.55 15.26 6.50
CA ASP A 328 -7.16 14.13 7.38
C ASP A 328 -6.65 12.90 6.60
N GLY A 329 -6.09 13.13 5.41
CA GLY A 329 -5.52 12.07 4.57
C GLY A 329 -4.15 11.59 5.06
N VAL A 330 -3.41 12.48 5.72
CA VAL A 330 -2.15 12.17 6.40
C VAL A 330 -2.18 12.71 7.83
N SER A 331 -1.42 12.10 8.73
CA SER A 331 -1.38 12.49 10.15
C SER A 331 -0.16 11.86 10.82
N TYR A 332 -0.15 11.83 12.16
CA TYR A 332 0.82 11.08 12.97
C TYR A 332 0.10 10.28 14.06
N SER A 333 0.69 9.16 14.50
CA SER A 333 0.15 8.34 15.57
C SER A 333 0.49 8.91 16.96
N THR A 334 -0.45 8.83 17.87
CA THR A 334 -0.29 9.17 19.29
C THR A 334 -0.33 7.95 20.21
N SER A 335 -0.26 6.73 19.66
CA SER A 335 -0.43 5.49 20.42
C SER A 335 0.68 5.22 21.43
N ASN A 336 1.91 5.73 21.16
CA ASN A 336 3.00 5.58 22.12
C ASN A 336 2.99 6.70 23.19
N PRO A 337 2.74 6.37 24.48
CA PRO A 337 2.77 7.35 25.56
C PRO A 337 4.13 8.01 25.78
N ALA A 338 5.23 7.43 25.27
CA ALA A 338 6.56 8.01 25.32
C ALA A 338 6.68 9.32 24.52
N LEU A 339 5.75 9.58 23.61
CA LEU A 339 5.67 10.87 22.89
C LEU A 339 5.36 12.02 23.88
N GLY A 340 4.46 11.77 24.85
CA GLY A 340 4.14 12.72 25.92
C GLY A 340 3.28 13.90 25.47
N LYS A 341 2.49 14.43 26.42
CA LYS A 341 1.51 15.49 26.13
C LYS A 341 2.16 16.79 25.61
N SER A 342 3.29 17.19 26.14
CA SER A 342 3.97 18.42 25.71
C SER A 342 4.38 18.38 24.23
N ILE A 343 4.84 17.20 23.74
CA ILE A 343 5.22 17.02 22.35
C ILE A 343 3.97 17.01 21.48
N THR A 344 2.93 16.27 21.86
CA THR A 344 1.68 16.21 21.08
C THR A 344 0.99 17.57 20.98
N ASP A 345 0.94 18.36 22.04
CA ASP A 345 0.40 19.74 22.00
C ASP A 345 1.20 20.61 21.01
N ARG A 346 2.52 20.46 20.97
CA ARG A 346 3.37 21.19 20.02
C ARG A 346 3.15 20.74 18.59
N LEU A 347 2.99 19.43 18.34
CA LEU A 347 2.69 18.88 17.03
C LEU A 347 1.33 19.33 16.52
N GLU A 348 0.32 19.40 17.39
CA GLU A 348 -1.00 19.92 17.01
C GLU A 348 -0.96 21.41 16.63
N ALA A 349 -0.10 22.21 17.27
CA ALA A 349 0.12 23.58 16.86
C ALA A 349 0.80 23.67 15.48
N ILE A 350 1.82 22.84 15.24
CA ILE A 350 2.50 22.75 13.94
C ILE A 350 1.51 22.30 12.86
N LYS A 351 0.70 21.26 13.13
CA LYS A 351 -0.35 20.78 12.20
C LYS A 351 -1.28 21.91 11.79
N LYS A 352 -1.75 22.72 12.73
CA LYS A 352 -2.60 23.88 12.44
C LYS A 352 -1.88 24.94 11.59
N ASP A 353 -0.59 25.18 11.86
CA ASP A 353 0.22 26.12 11.10
C ASP A 353 0.45 25.64 9.65
N ILE A 354 0.59 24.33 9.41
CA ILE A 354 0.66 23.74 8.06
C ILE A 354 -0.70 23.88 7.36
N ILE A 355 -1.80 23.44 7.98
CA ILE A 355 -3.16 23.50 7.41
C ILE A 355 -3.56 24.94 7.05
N SER A 356 -3.12 25.94 7.84
CA SER A 356 -3.41 27.34 7.55
C SER A 356 -2.47 27.96 6.50
N GLY A 357 -1.46 27.23 6.03
CA GLY A 357 -0.44 27.70 5.09
C GLY A 357 0.62 28.64 5.68
N LYS A 358 0.65 28.80 7.01
CA LYS A 358 1.69 29.56 7.72
C LYS A 358 3.04 28.84 7.65
N ILE A 359 3.05 27.51 7.73
CA ILE A 359 4.18 26.65 7.40
C ILE A 359 3.90 26.03 6.04
N LYS A 360 4.79 26.27 5.09
CA LYS A 360 4.77 25.62 3.77
C LYS A 360 5.86 24.55 3.76
N VAL A 361 5.45 23.31 3.60
CA VAL A 361 6.37 22.17 3.52
C VAL A 361 6.70 21.93 2.06
N ALA A 362 7.97 21.96 1.69
CA ALA A 362 8.39 21.59 0.33
C ALA A 362 8.13 20.10 0.07
N ALA A 363 7.59 19.79 -1.10
CA ALA A 363 7.21 18.44 -1.50
C ALA A 363 8.25 17.77 -2.41
N SER A 364 9.22 18.51 -2.92
CA SER A 364 10.27 18.01 -3.80
C SER A 364 11.66 18.31 -3.26
N ASN A 365 12.64 17.53 -3.68
CA ASN A 365 14.04 17.77 -3.36
C ASN A 365 14.52 19.11 -3.93
N ALA A 366 14.10 19.45 -5.15
CA ALA A 366 14.43 20.71 -5.79
C ALA A 366 13.94 21.94 -5.02
N GLU A 367 12.77 21.86 -4.37
CA GLU A 367 12.23 22.91 -3.51
C GLU A 367 12.92 22.93 -2.15
N ALA A 368 13.08 21.76 -1.51
CA ALA A 368 13.66 21.63 -0.19
C ALA A 368 15.11 22.13 -0.13
N ARG A 369 15.92 21.88 -1.16
CA ARG A 369 17.30 22.37 -1.25
C ARG A 369 17.44 23.88 -1.32
N LYS A 370 16.37 24.62 -1.58
CA LYS A 370 16.35 26.10 -1.51
C LYS A 370 16.19 26.62 -0.09
N ILE A 371 15.80 25.76 0.86
CA ILE A 371 15.63 26.11 2.26
C ILE A 371 17.02 26.25 2.92
N PRO A 372 17.32 27.40 3.58
CA PRO A 372 18.59 27.57 4.28
C PRO A 372 18.84 26.48 5.31
N GLY A 373 20.03 25.84 5.25
CA GLY A 373 20.41 24.76 6.16
C GLY A 373 19.92 23.37 5.78
N PHE A 374 19.13 23.24 4.70
CA PHE A 374 18.73 21.93 4.21
C PHE A 374 19.94 21.16 3.65
N PRO A 375 20.13 19.87 4.00
CA PRO A 375 21.25 19.06 3.52
C PRO A 375 21.23 18.89 2.02
N GLN A 376 22.38 19.15 1.35
CA GLN A 376 22.50 19.10 -0.11
C GLN A 376 22.91 17.72 -0.66
N ASN A 377 23.25 16.79 0.22
CA ASN A 377 23.83 15.47 -0.10
C ASN A 377 22.85 14.30 0.10
N LEU A 378 21.56 14.58 0.35
CA LEU A 378 20.54 13.54 0.46
C LEU A 378 20.26 12.89 -0.91
N LYS A 379 19.86 11.62 -0.87
CA LYS A 379 19.66 10.77 -2.05
C LYS A 379 18.26 10.86 -2.65
N ALA A 380 17.38 11.69 -2.05
CA ALA A 380 16.06 11.98 -2.60
C ALA A 380 16.16 12.39 -4.08
N ILE A 381 15.27 11.86 -4.90
CA ILE A 381 15.14 12.17 -6.33
C ILE A 381 13.72 12.62 -6.64
N ASP A 382 13.55 13.55 -7.56
CA ASP A 382 12.22 14.11 -7.91
C ASP A 382 11.57 13.41 -9.11
N ASP A 383 12.25 12.44 -9.72
CA ASP A 383 11.82 11.71 -10.93
C ASP A 383 11.23 10.33 -10.59
#